data_4b7a764b1d22953747c556413521219a
#
_entry.id   4b7a764b1d22953747c556413521219a
#
_cell.length_a   1.000
_cell.length_b   1.000
_cell.length_c   1.000
_cell.angle_alpha   90.00
_cell.angle_beta   90.00
_cell.angle_gamma   90.00
#
_symmetry.space_group_name_H-M   'P 1'
#
loop_
_entity.id
_entity.type
_entity.pdbx_description
1 polymer ?
#
loop_
_entity_poly.entity_id
_entity_poly.type
_entity_poly.pdbx_seq_one_letter_code
_entity_poly.pdbx_strand_id
1 'polypeptide(L)'
;MRRLLPLLDHFRRDRAGNIAVIFALTLVPMISVAGGGLDYIRATAIRTKLQAAADAASVGSVAKQSPAFIAAGTMSSDGTIAAGVADATNIFNANMSGITGYALNGLNITVSRVNGVVTSNVQFSADVPMMFLGVIGKS
;
A
#
# COMPACT_ATOMS: atom_id res chain seq x y z
N MET A 1 42.61 19.62 42.45
CA MET A 1 41.14 19.52 42.57
C MET A 1 40.42 20.89 42.57
N ARG A 2 41.03 22.04 42.75
CA ARG A 2 40.40 23.36 42.87
C ARG A 2 40.01 24.05 41.53
N ARG A 3 40.37 23.53 40.37
CA ARG A 3 40.12 24.17 39.05
C ARG A 3 38.89 23.65 38.30
N LEU A 4 38.18 22.63 38.81
CA LEU A 4 36.97 22.09 38.16
C LEU A 4 35.68 22.80 38.60
N LEU A 5 35.68 23.45 39.78
CA LEU A 5 34.50 24.12 40.31
C LEU A 5 34.02 25.32 39.47
N PRO A 6 34.90 26.19 38.92
CA PRO A 6 34.42 27.28 38.07
C PRO A 6 33.91 26.85 36.71
N LEU A 7 34.35 25.70 36.19
CA LEU A 7 33.80 25.11 34.96
C LEU A 7 32.37 24.58 35.17
N LEU A 8 32.08 23.98 36.31
CA LEU A 8 30.73 23.48 36.64
C LEU A 8 29.76 24.64 36.90
N ASP A 9 30.20 25.76 37.47
CA ASP A 9 29.35 26.94 37.66
C ASP A 9 29.05 27.65 36.32
N HIS A 10 29.98 27.64 35.38
CA HIS A 10 29.74 28.16 34.03
C HIS A 10 28.73 27.32 33.30
N PHE A 11 28.82 25.98 33.41
CA PHE A 11 27.85 25.03 32.83
C PHE A 11 26.43 25.18 33.39
N ARG A 12 26.29 25.47 34.71
CA ARG A 12 25.00 25.71 35.36
C ARG A 12 24.32 27.00 34.94
N ARG A 13 25.09 28.03 34.48
CA ARG A 13 24.57 29.31 34.03
C ARG A 13 24.39 29.41 32.52
N ASP A 14 24.88 28.43 31.78
CA ASP A 14 24.79 28.43 30.33
C ASP A 14 23.39 28.05 29.88
N ARG A 15 22.63 29.05 29.41
CA ARG A 15 21.26 28.85 28.86
C ARG A 15 21.28 28.24 27.46
N ALA A 16 22.42 28.16 26.78
CA ALA A 16 22.56 27.54 25.48
C ALA A 16 22.29 26.05 25.53
N GLY A 17 22.66 25.36 26.64
CA GLY A 17 22.33 23.97 26.87
C GLY A 17 20.83 23.70 26.97
N ASN A 18 20.04 24.63 27.50
CA ASN A 18 18.59 24.49 27.63
C ASN A 18 17.88 24.55 26.27
N ILE A 19 18.35 25.37 25.34
CA ILE A 19 17.84 25.47 23.97
C ILE A 19 18.09 24.16 23.22
N ALA A 20 19.25 23.53 23.36
CA ALA A 20 19.59 22.26 22.75
C ALA A 20 18.69 21.11 23.26
N VAL A 21 18.40 21.10 24.56
CA VAL A 21 17.48 20.11 25.16
C VAL A 21 16.05 20.29 24.66
N ILE A 22 15.54 21.52 24.62
CA ILE A 22 14.20 21.82 24.12
C ILE A 22 14.12 21.45 22.63
N PHE A 23 15.13 21.79 21.83
CA PHE A 23 15.20 21.45 20.42
C PHE A 23 15.19 19.92 20.22
N ALA A 24 16.00 19.17 20.98
CA ALA A 24 16.03 17.71 20.91
C ALA A 24 14.68 17.08 21.27
N LEU A 25 14.00 17.61 22.30
CA LEU A 25 12.66 17.13 22.71
C LEU A 25 11.57 17.42 21.67
N THR A 26 11.67 18.55 20.94
CA THR A 26 10.70 18.89 19.89
C THR A 26 10.99 18.21 18.56
N LEU A 27 12.26 17.88 18.29
CA LEU A 27 12.68 17.23 17.05
C LEU A 27 12.07 15.84 16.89
N VAL A 28 12.01 15.04 17.96
CA VAL A 28 11.47 13.68 17.94
C VAL A 28 10.00 13.67 17.50
N PRO A 29 9.07 14.41 18.11
CA PRO A 29 7.69 14.45 17.65
C PRO A 29 7.55 15.03 16.23
N MET A 30 8.37 16.02 15.85
CA MET A 30 8.33 16.55 14.50
C MET A 30 8.72 15.51 13.44
N ILE A 31 9.79 14.74 13.68
CA ILE A 31 10.19 13.64 12.78
C ILE A 31 9.11 12.55 12.74
N SER A 32 8.48 12.25 13.88
CA SER A 32 7.41 11.24 13.96
C SER A 32 6.20 11.64 13.12
N VAL A 33 5.76 12.89 13.20
CA VAL A 33 4.65 13.41 12.40
C VAL A 33 4.99 13.42 10.90
N ALA A 34 6.19 13.90 10.55
CA ALA A 34 6.65 13.92 9.16
C ALA A 34 6.76 12.50 8.58
N GLY A 35 7.36 11.58 9.34
CA GLY A 35 7.50 10.17 8.95
C GLY A 35 6.15 9.45 8.80
N GLY A 36 5.21 9.70 9.72
CA GLY A 36 3.84 9.18 9.62
C GLY A 36 3.09 9.70 8.40
N GLY A 37 3.30 10.98 8.06
CA GLY A 37 2.75 11.58 6.84
C GLY A 37 3.27 10.91 5.57
N LEU A 38 4.56 10.62 5.51
CA LEU A 38 5.17 9.90 4.38
C LEU A 38 4.66 8.47 4.25
N ASP A 39 4.55 7.74 5.37
CA ASP A 39 3.99 6.40 5.38
C ASP A 39 2.53 6.39 4.87
N TYR A 40 1.72 7.36 5.29
CA TYR A 40 0.34 7.51 4.84
C TYR A 40 0.24 7.78 3.33
N ILE A 41 1.03 8.73 2.82
CA ILE A 41 1.05 9.06 1.38
C ILE A 41 1.44 7.83 0.56
N ARG A 42 2.47 7.08 1.00
CA ARG A 42 2.91 5.86 0.33
C ARG A 42 1.82 4.79 0.34
N ALA A 43 1.21 4.54 1.49
CA ALA A 43 0.13 3.55 1.61
C ALA A 43 -1.06 3.90 0.71
N THR A 44 -1.46 5.17 0.68
CA THR A 44 -2.54 5.66 -0.19
C THR A 44 -2.20 5.50 -1.67
N ALA A 45 -0.97 5.83 -2.07
CA ALA A 45 -0.53 5.68 -3.46
C ALA A 45 -0.54 4.21 -3.91
N ILE A 46 -0.06 3.28 -3.08
CA ILE A 46 -0.09 1.85 -3.37
C ILE A 46 -1.54 1.35 -3.45
N ARG A 47 -2.40 1.74 -2.51
CA ARG A 47 -3.82 1.39 -2.53
C ARG A 47 -4.51 1.84 -3.81
N THR A 48 -4.26 3.07 -4.24
CA THR A 48 -4.82 3.59 -5.50
C THR A 48 -4.37 2.78 -6.71
N LYS A 49 -3.10 2.36 -6.76
CA LYS A 49 -2.58 1.51 -7.83
C LYS A 49 -3.21 0.11 -7.82
N LEU A 50 -3.36 -0.50 -6.65
CA LEU A 50 -4.03 -1.79 -6.51
C LEU A 50 -5.50 -1.73 -6.96
N GLN A 51 -6.21 -0.67 -6.59
CA GLN A 51 -7.58 -0.46 -7.05
C GLN A 51 -7.64 -0.27 -8.57
N ALA A 52 -6.76 0.56 -9.13
CA ALA A 52 -6.71 0.74 -10.59
C ALA A 52 -6.39 -0.57 -11.33
N ALA A 53 -5.50 -1.41 -10.78
CA ALA A 53 -5.21 -2.73 -11.34
C ALA A 53 -6.42 -3.67 -11.26
N ALA A 54 -7.16 -3.67 -10.15
CA ALA A 54 -8.37 -4.45 -9.98
C ALA A 54 -9.50 -4.00 -10.93
N ASP A 55 -9.68 -2.70 -11.08
CA ASP A 55 -10.66 -2.12 -12.00
C ASP A 55 -10.31 -2.45 -13.46
N ALA A 56 -9.03 -2.31 -13.84
CA ALA A 56 -8.55 -2.67 -15.17
C ALA A 56 -8.76 -4.17 -15.45
N ALA A 57 -8.46 -5.05 -14.49
CA ALA A 57 -8.67 -6.48 -14.60
C ALA A 57 -10.17 -6.84 -14.71
N SER A 58 -11.00 -6.21 -13.89
CA SER A 58 -12.44 -6.41 -13.89
C SER A 58 -13.08 -6.03 -15.22
N VAL A 59 -12.79 -4.83 -15.72
CA VAL A 59 -13.34 -4.34 -16.98
C VAL A 59 -12.71 -5.02 -18.20
N GLY A 60 -11.38 -5.17 -18.20
CA GLY A 60 -10.64 -5.74 -19.31
C GLY A 60 -11.02 -7.19 -19.59
N SER A 61 -11.17 -8.00 -18.55
CA SER A 61 -11.48 -9.42 -18.69
C SER A 61 -12.86 -9.73 -19.28
N VAL A 62 -13.79 -8.79 -19.25
CA VAL A 62 -15.14 -8.93 -19.83
C VAL A 62 -15.37 -8.06 -21.05
N ALA A 63 -14.33 -7.36 -21.50
CA ALA A 63 -14.41 -6.50 -22.67
C ALA A 63 -14.78 -7.31 -23.93
N LYS A 64 -15.34 -6.63 -24.92
CA LYS A 64 -15.65 -7.25 -26.22
C LYS A 64 -14.37 -7.86 -26.81
N GLN A 65 -14.44 -9.11 -27.26
CA GLN A 65 -13.32 -9.91 -27.78
C GLN A 65 -12.32 -10.38 -26.69
N SER A 66 -12.58 -10.17 -25.38
CA SER A 66 -11.77 -10.81 -24.34
C SER A 66 -11.95 -12.34 -24.38
N PRO A 67 -11.00 -13.11 -23.80
CA PRO A 67 -11.14 -14.54 -23.66
C PRO A 67 -12.43 -14.96 -22.96
N ALA A 68 -12.89 -14.19 -21.97
CA ALA A 68 -14.17 -14.45 -21.31
C ALA A 68 -15.37 -14.24 -22.24
N PHE A 69 -15.36 -13.15 -22.99
CA PHE A 69 -16.46 -12.85 -23.93
C PHE A 69 -16.58 -13.92 -25.01
N ILE A 70 -15.45 -14.37 -25.57
CA ILE A 70 -15.44 -15.43 -26.60
C ILE A 70 -15.91 -16.75 -25.99
N ALA A 71 -15.39 -17.14 -24.82
CA ALA A 71 -15.79 -18.38 -24.16
C ALA A 71 -17.27 -18.37 -23.78
N ALA A 72 -17.80 -17.26 -23.27
CA ALA A 72 -19.21 -17.12 -22.95
C ALA A 72 -20.14 -17.35 -24.14
N GLY A 73 -19.72 -16.96 -25.35
CA GLY A 73 -20.49 -17.18 -26.57
C GLY A 73 -20.67 -18.66 -26.97
N THR A 74 -19.80 -19.54 -26.48
CA THR A 74 -19.84 -20.99 -26.75
C THR A 74 -20.42 -21.83 -25.59
N MET A 75 -20.70 -21.20 -24.44
CA MET A 75 -21.25 -21.88 -23.28
C MET A 75 -22.72 -22.23 -23.49
N SER A 76 -23.07 -23.48 -23.23
CA SER A 76 -24.48 -23.97 -23.26
C SER A 76 -25.26 -23.60 -21.98
N SER A 77 -24.56 -23.36 -20.86
CA SER A 77 -25.16 -23.06 -19.56
C SER A 77 -24.37 -21.95 -18.86
N ASP A 78 -24.99 -21.32 -17.87
CA ASP A 78 -24.31 -20.34 -17.01
C ASP A 78 -23.26 -21.03 -16.13
N GLY A 79 -22.25 -20.26 -15.70
CA GLY A 79 -21.18 -20.79 -14.88
C GLY A 79 -19.89 -19.95 -14.95
N THR A 80 -18.86 -20.44 -14.29
CA THR A 80 -17.54 -19.81 -14.23
C THR A 80 -16.81 -19.91 -15.57
N ILE A 81 -16.14 -18.84 -15.95
CA ILE A 81 -15.35 -18.72 -17.18
C ILE A 81 -13.85 -18.71 -16.82
N ALA A 82 -13.22 -19.88 -16.82
CA ALA A 82 -11.81 -20.02 -16.45
C ALA A 82 -10.87 -19.16 -17.30
N ALA A 83 -11.13 -19.02 -18.60
CA ALA A 83 -10.36 -18.16 -19.48
C ALA A 83 -10.42 -16.70 -19.07
N GLY A 84 -11.58 -16.24 -18.58
CA GLY A 84 -11.74 -14.88 -18.06
C GLY A 84 -11.00 -14.67 -16.74
N VAL A 85 -10.99 -15.65 -15.85
CA VAL A 85 -10.23 -15.59 -14.60
C VAL A 85 -8.73 -15.48 -14.88
N ALA A 86 -8.22 -16.28 -15.83
CA ALA A 86 -6.82 -16.22 -16.23
C ALA A 86 -6.45 -14.86 -16.84
N ASP A 87 -7.31 -14.34 -17.72
CA ASP A 87 -7.11 -13.05 -18.36
C ASP A 87 -7.12 -11.90 -17.33
N ALA A 88 -8.10 -11.87 -16.43
CA ALA A 88 -8.16 -10.88 -15.34
C ALA A 88 -6.92 -10.94 -14.43
N THR A 89 -6.43 -12.15 -14.12
CA THR A 89 -5.21 -12.34 -13.34
C THR A 89 -3.99 -11.74 -14.05
N ASN A 90 -3.87 -11.99 -15.36
CA ASN A 90 -2.77 -11.45 -16.16
C ASN A 90 -2.83 -9.91 -16.23
N ILE A 91 -4.02 -9.34 -16.45
CA ILE A 91 -4.22 -7.89 -16.47
C ILE A 91 -3.85 -7.27 -15.12
N PHE A 92 -4.30 -7.85 -14.01
CA PHE A 92 -3.97 -7.38 -12.66
C PHE A 92 -2.45 -7.38 -12.44
N ASN A 93 -1.81 -8.52 -12.70
CA ASN A 93 -0.36 -8.67 -12.51
C ASN A 93 0.45 -7.75 -13.41
N ALA A 94 0.02 -7.54 -14.66
CA ALA A 94 0.68 -6.62 -15.58
C ALA A 94 0.63 -5.18 -15.08
N ASN A 95 -0.53 -4.74 -14.54
CA ASN A 95 -0.67 -3.39 -13.97
C ASN A 95 0.12 -3.20 -12.67
N MET A 96 0.37 -4.27 -11.92
CA MET A 96 1.15 -4.25 -10.69
C MET A 96 2.64 -4.52 -10.91
N SER A 97 3.04 -4.82 -12.15
CA SER A 97 4.44 -5.08 -12.50
C SER A 97 5.32 -3.87 -12.16
N GLY A 98 6.44 -4.12 -11.47
CA GLY A 98 7.37 -3.07 -11.04
C GLY A 98 6.92 -2.25 -9.83
N ILE A 99 5.71 -2.47 -9.30
CA ILE A 99 5.27 -1.84 -8.07
C ILE A 99 5.78 -2.66 -6.88
N THR A 100 6.47 -2.00 -5.98
CA THR A 100 7.08 -2.62 -4.78
C THR A 100 6.56 -1.96 -3.50
N GLY A 101 6.86 -2.60 -2.36
CA GLY A 101 6.56 -2.03 -1.04
C GLY A 101 5.16 -2.34 -0.53
N TYR A 102 4.58 -3.44 -0.99
CA TYR A 102 3.37 -4.05 -0.44
C TYR A 102 3.51 -5.57 -0.42
N ALA A 103 2.72 -6.24 0.39
CA ALA A 103 2.55 -7.68 0.39
C ALA A 103 1.10 -8.00 0.02
N LEU A 104 0.91 -8.75 -1.07
CA LEU A 104 -0.42 -9.20 -1.47
C LEU A 104 -0.78 -10.45 -0.67
N ASN A 105 -1.80 -10.36 0.20
CA ASN A 105 -2.22 -11.46 1.07
C ASN A 105 -3.30 -12.33 0.44
N GLY A 106 -4.01 -11.79 -0.54
CA GLY A 106 -5.04 -12.51 -1.28
C GLY A 106 -5.48 -11.77 -2.52
N LEU A 107 -5.72 -12.53 -3.58
CA LEU A 107 -6.33 -12.09 -4.82
C LEU A 107 -7.40 -13.11 -5.19
N ASN A 108 -8.65 -12.69 -5.17
CA ASN A 108 -9.80 -13.53 -5.55
C ASN A 108 -10.46 -12.92 -6.77
N ILE A 109 -10.43 -13.66 -7.87
CA ILE A 109 -11.00 -13.26 -9.15
C ILE A 109 -12.05 -14.25 -9.55
N THR A 110 -13.25 -13.76 -9.83
CA THR A 110 -14.35 -14.56 -10.37
C THR A 110 -14.85 -13.92 -11.65
N VAL A 111 -14.88 -14.70 -12.72
CA VAL A 111 -15.48 -14.32 -13.99
C VAL A 111 -16.52 -15.38 -14.34
N SER A 112 -17.76 -14.96 -14.54
CA SER A 112 -18.87 -15.89 -14.77
C SER A 112 -19.89 -15.33 -15.73
N ARG A 113 -20.64 -16.23 -16.37
CA ARG A 113 -21.88 -15.90 -17.09
C ARG A 113 -23.07 -16.24 -16.21
N VAL A 114 -23.97 -15.29 -16.06
CA VAL A 114 -25.24 -15.47 -15.34
C VAL A 114 -26.35 -14.84 -16.17
N ASN A 115 -27.35 -15.58 -16.53
CA ASN A 115 -28.46 -15.17 -17.38
C ASN A 115 -27.98 -14.50 -18.70
N GLY A 116 -26.92 -15.07 -19.30
CA GLY A 116 -26.34 -14.55 -20.55
C GLY A 116 -25.46 -13.29 -20.38
N VAL A 117 -25.32 -12.77 -19.17
CA VAL A 117 -24.45 -11.60 -18.87
C VAL A 117 -23.12 -12.09 -18.29
N VAL A 118 -22.02 -11.62 -18.86
CA VAL A 118 -20.67 -11.88 -18.36
C VAL A 118 -20.31 -10.83 -17.30
N THR A 119 -19.94 -11.29 -16.12
CA THR A 119 -19.54 -10.45 -14.99
C THR A 119 -18.17 -10.83 -14.50
N SER A 120 -17.39 -9.84 -14.09
CA SER A 120 -16.09 -10.03 -13.44
C SER A 120 -16.08 -9.34 -12.09
N ASN A 121 -15.55 -10.02 -11.08
CA ASN A 121 -15.33 -9.46 -9.75
C ASN A 121 -13.88 -9.75 -9.35
N VAL A 122 -13.16 -8.70 -8.98
CA VAL A 122 -11.76 -8.76 -8.56
C VAL A 122 -11.66 -8.19 -7.14
N GLN A 123 -11.30 -9.04 -6.21
CA GLN A 123 -11.09 -8.69 -4.80
C GLN A 123 -9.63 -8.94 -4.43
N PHE A 124 -9.04 -8.02 -3.70
CA PHE A 124 -7.68 -8.18 -3.21
C PHE A 124 -7.56 -7.75 -1.75
N SER A 125 -6.57 -8.32 -1.07
CA SER A 125 -6.12 -7.89 0.25
C SER A 125 -4.60 -7.72 0.21
N ALA A 126 -4.11 -6.60 0.72
CA ALA A 126 -2.69 -6.30 0.72
C ALA A 126 -2.30 -5.48 1.95
N ASP A 127 -1.10 -5.76 2.47
CA ASP A 127 -0.47 -5.00 3.53
C ASP A 127 0.61 -4.09 2.96
N VAL A 128 0.64 -2.86 3.46
CA VAL A 128 1.69 -1.89 3.17
C VAL A 128 2.47 -1.64 4.46
N PRO A 129 3.70 -2.16 4.58
CA PRO A 129 4.51 -1.98 5.77
C PRO A 129 4.85 -0.50 5.97
N MET A 130 4.66 -0.01 7.19
CA MET A 130 5.06 1.33 7.60
C MET A 130 6.58 1.36 7.81
N MET A 131 7.27 2.35 7.24
CA MET A 131 8.72 2.49 7.36
C MET A 131 9.11 3.30 8.60
N PHE A 132 8.45 4.42 8.83
CA PHE A 132 8.78 5.34 9.93
C PHE A 132 8.01 4.98 11.20
N LEU A 133 6.72 4.75 11.12
CA LEU A 133 5.91 4.36 12.28
C LEU A 133 6.24 2.94 12.76
N GLY A 134 6.70 2.06 11.89
CA GLY A 134 7.17 0.72 12.25
C GLY A 134 8.40 0.70 13.15
N VAL A 135 9.21 1.76 13.14
CA VAL A 135 10.36 1.91 14.03
C VAL A 135 9.94 2.32 15.45
N ILE A 136 8.88 3.13 15.56
CA ILE A 136 8.38 3.68 16.84
C ILE A 136 7.41 2.70 17.52
N GLY A 137 6.69 1.88 16.74
CA GLY A 137 5.66 0.96 17.23
C GLY A 137 6.12 -0.46 17.58
N LYS A 138 7.41 -0.76 17.53
CA LYS A 138 7.97 -2.03 18.03
C LYS A 138 8.38 -1.86 19.49
N SER A 139 7.43 -1.95 20.38
CA SER A 139 7.62 -2.19 21.80
C SER A 139 7.08 -3.56 22.13
#